data_649a13b3af1cb11bc130ca8c34c46118
#
_entry.id   649a13b3af1cb11bc130ca8c34c46118
#
_cell.length_a   1.000
_cell.length_b   1.000
_cell.length_c   1.000
_cell.angle_alpha   90.00
_cell.angle_beta   90.00
_cell.angle_gamma   90.00
#
_symmetry.space_group_name_H-M   'P 1'
#
loop_
_entity.id
_entity.type
_entity.pdbx_description
1 polymer ?
#
loop_
_entity_poly.entity_id
_entity_poly.type
_entity_poly.pdbx_seq_one_letter_code
_entity_poly.pdbx_strand_id
1 'polypeptide(L)'
;MEFIAESQNVSQGSIDHIVPLKAGVTNHSFKFDINDRGYVFRLPGYGTDKLINRANEKATYLALGDLGIADEIVLFDEKSGIKISTYYPNSTIADPFSDEDLYLSMTKIKQVHDQSLRANHSYDLASMIRYYYKLADEIHAIRFRDVQDVLEKVEELLRLKDAMAIPEVLCHGDYAHTNVLKLSNGDIRLIDWEYSGMADPMMDVSMYTIYAQFDKARIDLAVEYYLGRKPTQQEAVRLYMYVALGGFLWSMWGQYKQGLGQEFGEYPMIMYRYMKDYYRIVQEMLLQ
;
A
#
# COMPACT_ATOMS: atom_id res chain seq x y z
N MET A 1 -18.99 20.91 2.61
CA MET A 1 -20.44 20.89 2.26
C MET A 1 -20.66 21.48 0.87
N GLU A 2 -20.28 22.73 0.64
CA GLU A 2 -20.46 23.42 -0.64
C GLU A 2 -19.87 22.65 -1.82
N PHE A 3 -18.60 22.24 -1.75
CA PHE A 3 -17.95 21.44 -2.78
C PHE A 3 -18.71 20.13 -3.10
N ILE A 4 -19.22 19.42 -2.08
CA ILE A 4 -19.96 18.17 -2.28
C ILE A 4 -21.31 18.49 -2.97
N ALA A 5 -22.02 19.51 -2.51
CA ALA A 5 -23.31 19.91 -3.06
C ALA A 5 -23.18 20.29 -4.55
N GLU A 6 -22.19 21.12 -4.89
CA GLU A 6 -21.91 21.52 -6.27
C GLU A 6 -21.51 20.32 -7.14
N SER A 7 -20.58 19.48 -6.66
CA SER A 7 -20.06 18.34 -7.41
C SER A 7 -21.10 17.25 -7.68
N GLN A 8 -22.08 17.10 -6.79
CA GLN A 8 -23.16 16.10 -6.91
C GLN A 8 -24.47 16.72 -7.43
N ASN A 9 -24.47 18.01 -7.72
CA ASN A 9 -25.66 18.77 -8.19
C ASN A 9 -26.88 18.59 -7.26
N VAL A 10 -26.65 18.71 -5.96
CA VAL A 10 -27.69 18.62 -4.91
C VAL A 10 -27.67 19.86 -4.01
N SER A 11 -28.75 20.08 -3.25
CA SER A 11 -28.74 21.12 -2.22
C SER A 11 -27.88 20.71 -1.03
N GLN A 12 -27.28 21.67 -0.33
CA GLN A 12 -26.54 21.37 0.91
C GLN A 12 -27.40 20.68 1.97
N GLY A 13 -28.69 20.98 1.99
CA GLY A 13 -29.66 20.36 2.90
C GLY A 13 -30.00 18.89 2.58
N SER A 14 -29.54 18.37 1.43
CA SER A 14 -29.68 16.96 1.06
C SER A 14 -28.50 16.12 1.52
N ILE A 15 -27.49 16.73 2.15
CA ILE A 15 -26.29 16.05 2.66
C ILE A 15 -26.43 15.92 4.16
N ASP A 16 -26.49 14.68 4.64
CA ASP A 16 -26.66 14.39 6.05
C ASP A 16 -25.71 13.27 6.54
N HIS A 17 -25.85 12.87 7.81
CA HIS A 17 -25.08 11.80 8.47
C HIS A 17 -23.54 11.91 8.24
N ILE A 18 -23.00 13.15 8.31
CA ILE A 18 -21.56 13.37 8.16
C ILE A 18 -20.84 12.86 9.40
N VAL A 19 -20.05 11.80 9.21
CA VAL A 19 -19.29 11.15 10.27
C VAL A 19 -17.83 11.00 9.84
N PRO A 20 -16.86 11.44 10.67
CA PRO A 20 -15.46 11.17 10.36
C PRO A 20 -15.23 9.66 10.39
N LEU A 21 -14.57 9.16 9.37
CA LEU A 21 -14.02 7.81 9.38
C LEU A 21 -12.68 7.85 10.13
N LYS A 22 -12.23 6.68 10.63
CA LYS A 22 -10.94 6.62 11.31
C LYS A 22 -9.88 7.26 10.42
N ALA A 23 -9.17 8.24 10.95
CA ALA A 23 -8.16 8.96 10.20
C ALA A 23 -7.08 7.98 9.70
N GLY A 24 -6.89 7.94 8.39
CA GLY A 24 -5.70 7.35 7.79
C GLY A 24 -4.47 8.18 8.17
N VAL A 25 -3.29 7.63 7.98
CA VAL A 25 -2.03 8.35 8.28
C VAL A 25 -1.81 9.50 7.30
N THR A 26 -2.32 9.36 6.08
CA THR A 26 -2.08 10.26 4.94
C THR A 26 -3.27 11.15 4.58
N ASN A 27 -4.49 10.67 4.76
CA ASN A 27 -5.70 11.34 4.29
C ASN A 27 -6.74 11.50 5.40
N HIS A 28 -7.61 12.51 5.28
CA HIS A 28 -8.80 12.68 6.13
C HIS A 28 -10.03 12.19 5.37
N SER A 29 -10.77 11.25 5.95
CA SER A 29 -11.94 10.66 5.31
C SER A 29 -13.20 10.86 6.16
N PHE A 30 -14.31 11.17 5.48
CA PHE A 30 -15.62 11.37 6.09
C PHE A 30 -16.67 10.56 5.33
N LYS A 31 -17.51 9.84 6.05
CA LYS A 31 -18.76 9.31 5.48
C LYS A 31 -19.81 10.42 5.46
N PHE A 32 -20.64 10.44 4.43
CA PHE A 32 -21.85 11.26 4.33
C PHE A 32 -22.90 10.54 3.50
N ASP A 33 -24.16 10.95 3.63
CA ASP A 33 -25.26 10.39 2.87
C ASP A 33 -25.90 11.46 1.97
N ILE A 34 -26.34 11.05 0.77
CA ILE A 34 -27.22 11.82 -0.12
C ILE A 34 -28.36 10.91 -0.54
N ASN A 35 -29.62 11.28 -0.22
CA ASN A 35 -30.80 10.51 -0.56
C ASN A 35 -30.68 9.02 -0.15
N ASP A 36 -30.33 8.80 1.12
CA ASP A 36 -30.11 7.45 1.74
C ASP A 36 -28.97 6.62 1.12
N ARG A 37 -28.20 7.18 0.21
CA ARG A 37 -27.00 6.52 -0.34
C ARG A 37 -25.75 7.08 0.34
N GLY A 38 -24.92 6.16 0.87
CA GLY A 38 -23.67 6.51 1.54
C GLY A 38 -22.52 6.75 0.59
N TYR A 39 -21.68 7.72 0.93
CA TYR A 39 -20.45 8.08 0.20
C TYR A 39 -19.30 8.29 1.18
N VAL A 40 -18.08 8.18 0.67
CA VAL A 40 -16.84 8.54 1.37
C VAL A 40 -16.21 9.74 0.68
N PHE A 41 -16.00 10.81 1.43
CA PHE A 41 -15.24 11.98 0.99
C PHE A 41 -13.82 11.86 1.54
N ARG A 42 -12.81 11.86 0.66
CA ARG A 42 -11.40 11.86 1.03
C ARG A 42 -10.78 13.22 0.72
N LEU A 43 -10.22 13.85 1.74
CA LEU A 43 -9.42 15.06 1.64
C LEU A 43 -7.95 14.69 1.84
N PRO A 44 -7.04 15.04 0.91
CA PRO A 44 -5.62 14.82 1.08
C PRO A 44 -5.07 15.51 2.34
N GLY A 45 -4.22 14.80 3.07
CA GLY A 45 -3.51 15.36 4.21
C GLY A 45 -2.39 16.31 3.79
N TYR A 46 -1.92 17.12 4.72
CA TYR A 46 -0.85 18.08 4.49
C TYR A 46 0.44 17.41 3.98
N GLY A 47 1.02 17.94 2.89
CA GLY A 47 2.29 17.48 2.30
C GLY A 47 2.20 16.22 1.45
N THR A 48 1.00 15.66 1.22
CA THR A 48 0.81 14.49 0.35
C THR A 48 1.04 14.82 -1.13
N ASP A 49 0.89 16.07 -1.52
CA ASP A 49 1.15 16.60 -2.86
C ASP A 49 2.60 16.39 -3.33
N LYS A 50 3.54 16.27 -2.39
CA LYS A 50 4.96 15.99 -2.67
C LYS A 50 5.26 14.51 -2.88
N LEU A 51 4.37 13.63 -2.46
CA LEU A 51 4.57 12.19 -2.43
C LEU A 51 3.70 11.44 -3.43
N ILE A 52 2.50 11.99 -3.70
CA ILE A 52 1.46 11.29 -4.46
C ILE A 52 1.15 12.06 -5.73
N ASN A 53 1.30 11.37 -6.86
CA ASN A 53 0.89 11.90 -8.15
C ASN A 53 -0.59 11.57 -8.39
N ARG A 54 -1.46 12.56 -8.23
CA ARG A 54 -2.91 12.38 -8.37
C ARG A 54 -3.38 12.02 -9.79
N ALA A 55 -2.62 12.41 -10.81
CA ALA A 55 -2.87 11.97 -12.19
C ALA A 55 -2.63 10.47 -12.35
N ASN A 56 -1.57 9.94 -11.71
CA ASN A 56 -1.26 8.51 -11.70
C ASN A 56 -2.35 7.71 -10.96
N GLU A 57 -2.78 8.17 -9.78
CA GLU A 57 -3.88 7.56 -9.03
C GLU A 57 -5.15 7.49 -9.88
N LYS A 58 -5.55 8.60 -10.52
CA LYS A 58 -6.71 8.66 -11.41
C LYS A 58 -6.57 7.71 -12.59
N ALA A 59 -5.40 7.67 -13.23
CA ALA A 59 -5.13 6.77 -14.36
C ALA A 59 -5.28 5.30 -13.94
N THR A 60 -4.87 4.94 -12.73
CA THR A 60 -5.06 3.60 -12.18
C THR A 60 -6.53 3.26 -12.00
N TYR A 61 -7.34 4.15 -11.40
CA TYR A 61 -8.78 3.92 -11.27
C TYR A 61 -9.46 3.77 -12.64
N LEU A 62 -9.03 4.54 -13.66
CA LEU A 62 -9.53 4.38 -15.02
C LEU A 62 -9.11 3.04 -15.64
N ALA A 63 -7.90 2.55 -15.38
CA ALA A 63 -7.45 1.25 -15.86
C ALA A 63 -8.17 0.08 -15.17
N LEU A 64 -8.51 0.22 -13.88
CA LEU A 64 -9.29 -0.76 -13.14
C LEU A 64 -10.76 -0.80 -13.60
N GLY A 65 -11.30 0.34 -14.03
CA GLY A 65 -12.65 0.44 -14.61
C GLY A 65 -13.72 -0.27 -13.77
N ASP A 66 -14.66 -0.93 -14.47
CA ASP A 66 -15.79 -1.63 -13.85
C ASP A 66 -15.49 -3.11 -13.51
N LEU A 67 -14.21 -3.45 -13.28
CA LEU A 67 -13.82 -4.84 -12.96
C LEU A 67 -14.29 -5.32 -11.57
N GLY A 68 -14.90 -4.45 -10.78
CA GLY A 68 -15.32 -4.80 -9.43
C GLY A 68 -14.15 -5.11 -8.48
N ILE A 69 -12.99 -4.51 -8.74
CA ILE A 69 -11.76 -4.69 -7.95
C ILE A 69 -11.59 -3.53 -6.98
N ALA A 70 -11.64 -2.29 -7.47
CA ALA A 70 -11.49 -1.09 -6.68
C ALA A 70 -12.82 -0.58 -6.11
N ASP A 71 -12.74 0.39 -5.19
CA ASP A 71 -13.88 1.18 -4.79
C ASP A 71 -14.44 2.00 -5.98
N GLU A 72 -15.76 2.15 -6.03
CA GLU A 72 -16.43 2.92 -7.09
C GLU A 72 -16.19 4.42 -6.88
N ILE A 73 -15.50 5.04 -7.83
CA ILE A 73 -15.23 6.48 -7.80
C ILE A 73 -16.40 7.25 -8.41
N VAL A 74 -16.99 8.13 -7.62
CA VAL A 74 -18.05 9.04 -8.02
C VAL A 74 -17.47 10.36 -8.53
N LEU A 75 -16.41 10.84 -7.88
CA LEU A 75 -15.69 12.04 -8.28
C LEU A 75 -14.22 11.91 -7.92
N PHE A 76 -13.36 12.35 -8.82
CA PHE A 76 -11.93 12.47 -8.57
C PHE A 76 -11.43 13.81 -9.15
N ASP A 77 -11.14 14.76 -8.28
CA ASP A 77 -10.49 16.02 -8.68
C ASP A 77 -8.96 15.85 -8.60
N GLU A 78 -8.35 15.75 -9.75
CA GLU A 78 -6.91 15.55 -9.92
C GLU A 78 -6.07 16.72 -9.39
N LYS A 79 -6.61 17.96 -9.41
CA LYS A 79 -5.88 19.15 -8.97
C LYS A 79 -5.80 19.25 -7.45
N SER A 80 -6.91 19.01 -6.77
CA SER A 80 -6.97 19.07 -5.30
C SER A 80 -6.67 17.73 -4.65
N GLY A 81 -6.77 16.62 -5.40
CA GLY A 81 -6.69 15.25 -4.87
C GLY A 81 -7.94 14.84 -4.09
N ILE A 82 -8.99 15.65 -4.11
CA ILE A 82 -10.28 15.30 -3.49
C ILE A 82 -10.90 14.13 -4.25
N LYS A 83 -11.37 13.15 -3.49
CA LYS A 83 -12.04 11.96 -4.03
C LYS A 83 -13.36 11.72 -3.29
N ILE A 84 -14.40 11.40 -4.06
CA ILE A 84 -15.67 10.87 -3.54
C ILE A 84 -15.84 9.46 -4.10
N SER A 85 -16.03 8.49 -3.23
CA SER A 85 -16.32 7.10 -3.60
C SER A 85 -17.57 6.57 -2.91
N THR A 86 -18.11 5.45 -3.41
CA THR A 86 -19.24 4.77 -2.80
C THR A 86 -18.87 4.25 -1.41
N TYR A 87 -19.74 4.49 -0.42
CA TYR A 87 -19.63 3.85 0.88
C TYR A 87 -20.31 2.46 0.85
N TYR A 88 -19.62 1.45 1.35
CA TYR A 88 -20.14 0.09 1.42
C TYR A 88 -20.63 -0.22 2.84
N PRO A 89 -21.95 -0.21 3.10
CA PRO A 89 -22.48 -0.47 4.42
C PRO A 89 -22.17 -1.91 4.85
N ASN A 90 -21.91 -2.09 6.16
CA ASN A 90 -21.60 -3.38 6.76
C ASN A 90 -20.35 -4.08 6.16
N SER A 91 -19.50 -3.34 5.46
CA SER A 91 -18.19 -3.85 5.10
C SER A 91 -17.27 -3.92 6.31
N THR A 92 -16.34 -4.88 6.29
CA THR A 92 -15.30 -5.03 7.30
C THR A 92 -13.92 -5.05 6.64
N ILE A 93 -12.92 -4.65 7.39
CA ILE A 93 -11.51 -4.78 6.96
C ILE A 93 -11.11 -6.25 7.13
N ALA A 94 -10.30 -6.77 6.21
CA ALA A 94 -9.76 -8.12 6.30
C ALA A 94 -8.89 -8.28 7.57
N ASP A 95 -9.10 -9.34 8.32
CA ASP A 95 -8.23 -9.72 9.43
C ASP A 95 -7.00 -10.48 8.90
N PRO A 96 -5.79 -9.92 8.95
CA PRO A 96 -4.61 -10.57 8.39
C PRO A 96 -4.21 -11.85 9.15
N PHE A 97 -4.75 -12.07 10.36
CA PHE A 97 -4.49 -13.28 11.15
C PHE A 97 -5.55 -14.37 10.95
N SER A 98 -6.65 -14.09 10.26
CA SER A 98 -7.58 -15.09 9.73
C SER A 98 -6.99 -15.73 8.47
N ASP A 99 -6.93 -17.07 8.41
CA ASP A 99 -6.44 -17.76 7.21
C ASP A 99 -7.38 -17.57 6.01
N GLU A 100 -8.68 -17.49 6.26
CA GLU A 100 -9.68 -17.21 5.23
C GLU A 100 -9.48 -15.81 4.63
N ASP A 101 -9.34 -14.79 5.47
CA ASP A 101 -9.15 -13.41 5.00
C ASP A 101 -7.80 -13.21 4.32
N LEU A 102 -6.75 -13.88 4.79
CA LEU A 102 -5.45 -13.89 4.14
C LEU A 102 -5.54 -14.54 2.75
N TYR A 103 -6.21 -15.69 2.64
CA TYR A 103 -6.43 -16.35 1.35
C TYR A 103 -7.21 -15.46 0.37
N LEU A 104 -8.31 -14.84 0.84
CA LEU A 104 -9.11 -13.91 0.04
C LEU A 104 -8.29 -12.69 -0.41
N SER A 105 -7.50 -12.11 0.48
CA SER A 105 -6.61 -10.99 0.16
C SER A 105 -5.60 -11.38 -0.92
N MET A 106 -4.87 -12.47 -0.74
CA MET A 106 -3.86 -12.94 -1.68
C MET A 106 -4.46 -13.31 -3.04
N THR A 107 -5.63 -13.93 -3.06
CA THR A 107 -6.34 -14.27 -4.29
C THR A 107 -6.82 -13.00 -5.01
N LYS A 108 -7.29 -11.99 -4.27
CA LYS A 108 -7.78 -10.73 -4.86
C LYS A 108 -6.66 -9.94 -5.52
N ILE A 109 -5.51 -9.79 -4.89
CA ILE A 109 -4.39 -9.08 -5.51
C ILE A 109 -3.81 -9.86 -6.70
N LYS A 110 -3.80 -11.20 -6.63
CA LYS A 110 -3.44 -12.01 -7.78
C LYS A 110 -4.37 -11.80 -8.96
N GLN A 111 -5.68 -11.69 -8.72
CA GLN A 111 -6.66 -11.37 -9.76
C GLN A 111 -6.31 -10.05 -10.46
N VAL A 112 -5.86 -9.01 -9.72
CA VAL A 112 -5.40 -7.74 -10.31
C VAL A 112 -4.18 -7.97 -11.21
N HIS A 113 -3.16 -8.64 -10.69
CA HIS A 113 -1.90 -8.88 -11.40
C HIS A 113 -2.10 -9.69 -12.70
N ASP A 114 -3.07 -10.60 -12.70
CA ASP A 114 -3.38 -11.46 -13.86
C ASP A 114 -4.21 -10.75 -14.95
N GLN A 115 -4.79 -9.56 -14.69
CA GLN A 115 -5.65 -8.84 -15.67
C GLN A 115 -4.87 -8.19 -16.81
N SER A 116 -3.55 -8.26 -16.83
CA SER A 116 -2.71 -7.57 -17.84
C SER A 116 -2.98 -6.06 -17.96
N LEU A 117 -3.46 -5.45 -16.88
CA LEU A 117 -3.68 -4.01 -16.81
C LEU A 117 -2.36 -3.26 -16.97
N ARG A 118 -2.41 -2.08 -17.59
CA ARG A 118 -1.24 -1.24 -17.80
C ARG A 118 -1.51 0.17 -17.32
N ALA A 119 -0.55 0.70 -16.54
CA ALA A 119 -0.44 2.11 -16.24
C ALA A 119 0.78 2.69 -16.99
N ASN A 120 0.76 3.98 -17.22
CA ASN A 120 1.87 4.71 -17.87
C ASN A 120 2.93 5.20 -16.85
N HIS A 121 2.91 4.68 -15.66
CA HIS A 121 3.83 5.01 -14.56
C HIS A 121 4.23 3.75 -13.78
N SER A 122 5.41 3.79 -13.19
CA SER A 122 5.97 2.71 -12.39
C SER A 122 5.98 3.07 -10.91
N TYR A 123 5.93 2.06 -10.06
CA TYR A 123 6.23 2.19 -8.64
C TYR A 123 7.75 2.12 -8.44
N ASP A 124 8.37 3.26 -8.21
CA ASP A 124 9.83 3.35 -8.04
C ASP A 124 10.23 3.19 -6.57
N LEU A 125 10.35 1.93 -6.14
CA LEU A 125 10.77 1.57 -4.79
C LEU A 125 12.15 2.17 -4.42
N ALA A 126 13.09 2.16 -5.35
CA ALA A 126 14.44 2.67 -5.10
C ALA A 126 14.43 4.18 -4.83
N SER A 127 13.70 4.94 -5.64
CA SER A 127 13.53 6.39 -5.41
C SER A 127 12.81 6.69 -4.10
N MET A 128 11.79 5.91 -3.75
CA MET A 128 11.10 6.07 -2.46
C MET A 128 12.01 5.79 -1.26
N ILE A 129 12.81 4.73 -1.32
CA ILE A 129 13.79 4.39 -0.28
C ILE A 129 14.77 5.56 -0.08
N ARG A 130 15.39 6.03 -1.17
CA ARG A 130 16.36 7.15 -1.12
C ARG A 130 15.73 8.45 -0.62
N TYR A 131 14.48 8.70 -1.02
CA TYR A 131 13.73 9.88 -0.61
C TYR A 131 13.48 9.90 0.90
N TYR A 132 12.92 8.82 1.46
CA TYR A 132 12.64 8.79 2.90
C TYR A 132 13.90 8.68 3.76
N TYR A 133 14.94 8.01 3.27
CA TYR A 133 16.24 8.05 3.92
C TYR A 133 16.77 9.49 4.00
N LYS A 134 16.76 10.21 2.88
CA LYS A 134 17.19 11.61 2.82
C LYS A 134 16.38 12.51 3.76
N LEU A 135 15.05 12.39 3.76
CA LEU A 135 14.19 13.18 4.65
C LEU A 135 14.48 12.92 6.14
N ALA A 136 14.70 11.67 6.51
CA ALA A 136 15.02 11.31 7.89
C ALA A 136 16.43 11.79 8.30
N ASP A 137 17.39 11.73 7.38
CA ASP A 137 18.76 12.18 7.60
C ASP A 137 18.85 13.72 7.74
N GLU A 138 18.18 14.46 6.86
CA GLU A 138 18.17 15.95 6.87
C GLU A 138 17.66 16.53 8.19
N ILE A 139 16.73 15.86 8.88
CA ILE A 139 16.22 16.29 10.20
C ILE A 139 16.88 15.55 11.36
N HIS A 140 17.95 14.80 11.12
CA HIS A 140 18.66 14.00 12.12
C HIS A 140 17.77 13.05 12.93
N ALA A 141 16.76 12.46 12.27
CA ALA A 141 15.80 11.54 12.89
C ALA A 141 16.28 10.09 12.95
N ILE A 142 17.31 9.72 12.16
CA ILE A 142 17.81 8.34 12.10
C ILE A 142 18.55 8.00 13.39
N ARG A 143 18.06 6.98 14.12
CA ARG A 143 18.60 6.54 15.41
C ARG A 143 19.38 5.23 15.33
N PHE A 144 19.47 4.60 14.16
CA PHE A 144 20.19 3.34 13.96
C PHE A 144 21.67 3.59 13.73
N ARG A 145 22.53 3.02 14.59
CA ARG A 145 23.99 3.25 14.55
C ARG A 145 24.64 2.59 13.33
N ASP A 146 24.06 1.51 12.82
CA ASP A 146 24.55 0.71 11.70
C ASP A 146 23.85 1.02 10.38
N VAL A 147 23.19 2.20 10.29
CA VAL A 147 22.37 2.55 9.10
C VAL A 147 23.19 2.59 7.81
N GLN A 148 24.46 2.99 7.85
CA GLN A 148 25.31 3.03 6.67
C GLN A 148 25.62 1.62 6.14
N ASP A 149 25.97 0.68 7.03
CA ASP A 149 26.18 -0.73 6.66
C ASP A 149 24.90 -1.39 6.12
N VAL A 150 23.73 -0.98 6.65
CA VAL A 150 22.45 -1.48 6.16
C VAL A 150 22.10 -0.84 4.81
N LEU A 151 22.44 0.42 4.58
CA LEU A 151 22.22 1.08 3.30
C LEU A 151 23.02 0.41 2.16
N GLU A 152 24.25 -0.02 2.42
CA GLU A 152 25.04 -0.80 1.46
C GLU A 152 24.33 -2.10 1.06
N LYS A 153 23.72 -2.80 2.04
CA LYS A 153 22.93 -4.02 1.82
C LYS A 153 21.64 -3.73 1.04
N VAL A 154 21.00 -2.59 1.29
CA VAL A 154 19.83 -2.13 0.52
C VAL A 154 20.22 -1.92 -0.94
N GLU A 155 21.34 -1.23 -1.20
CA GLU A 155 21.80 -1.01 -2.58
C GLU A 155 22.22 -2.33 -3.28
N GLU A 156 22.71 -3.32 -2.52
CA GLU A 156 22.96 -4.67 -3.05
C GLU A 156 21.66 -5.35 -3.48
N LEU A 157 20.60 -5.32 -2.63
CA LEU A 157 19.29 -5.88 -2.98
C LEU A 157 18.64 -5.15 -4.15
N LEU A 158 18.80 -3.83 -4.27
CA LEU A 158 18.29 -3.06 -5.41
C LEU A 158 18.99 -3.49 -6.72
N ARG A 159 20.31 -3.70 -6.70
CA ARG A 159 21.03 -4.26 -7.85
C ARG A 159 20.56 -5.67 -8.21
N LEU A 160 20.32 -6.52 -7.20
CA LEU A 160 19.78 -7.87 -7.41
C LEU A 160 18.38 -7.80 -8.05
N LYS A 161 17.51 -6.92 -7.56
CA LYS A 161 16.17 -6.66 -8.14
C LYS A 161 16.26 -6.30 -9.62
N ASP A 162 17.13 -5.34 -9.95
CA ASP A 162 17.28 -4.88 -11.33
C ASP A 162 17.83 -5.97 -12.26
N ALA A 163 18.74 -6.83 -11.74
CA ALA A 163 19.30 -7.95 -12.51
C ALA A 163 18.29 -9.08 -12.80
N MET A 164 17.22 -9.20 -12.00
CA MET A 164 16.19 -10.23 -12.21
C MET A 164 15.30 -9.95 -13.43
N ALA A 165 15.16 -8.69 -13.87
CA ALA A 165 14.39 -8.26 -15.05
C ALA A 165 12.98 -8.86 -15.11
N ILE A 166 12.24 -8.82 -14.01
CA ILE A 166 10.91 -9.43 -13.88
C ILE A 166 9.88 -8.60 -14.67
N PRO A 167 8.96 -9.24 -15.41
CA PRO A 167 7.85 -8.54 -16.04
C PRO A 167 6.99 -7.81 -15.00
N GLU A 168 6.80 -6.51 -15.21
CA GLU A 168 5.98 -5.69 -14.34
C GLU A 168 4.48 -5.84 -14.64
N VAL A 169 3.68 -5.78 -13.58
CA VAL A 169 2.22 -5.73 -13.63
C VAL A 169 1.72 -4.49 -12.89
N LEU A 170 0.44 -4.16 -13.02
CA LEU A 170 -0.15 -3.11 -12.19
C LEU A 170 -0.24 -3.60 -10.74
N CYS A 171 0.54 -2.98 -9.87
CA CYS A 171 0.56 -3.22 -8.43
C CYS A 171 -0.21 -2.13 -7.68
N HIS A 172 -0.71 -2.49 -6.51
CA HIS A 172 -1.38 -1.58 -5.59
C HIS A 172 -0.41 -0.54 -5.00
N GLY A 173 0.81 -0.97 -4.67
CA GLY A 173 1.88 -0.13 -4.11
C GLY A 173 1.78 0.12 -2.61
N ASP A 174 0.56 0.11 -2.06
CA ASP A 174 0.28 0.23 -0.61
C ASP A 174 -0.66 -0.90 -0.17
N TYR A 175 -0.32 -2.14 -0.53
CA TYR A 175 -1.18 -3.30 -0.28
C TYR A 175 -1.14 -3.70 1.21
N ALA A 176 -1.94 -3.01 2.02
CA ALA A 176 -2.15 -3.29 3.43
C ALA A 176 -3.50 -4.00 3.65
N HIS A 177 -3.60 -4.82 4.71
CA HIS A 177 -4.88 -5.45 5.07
C HIS A 177 -6.00 -4.43 5.32
N THR A 178 -5.65 -3.22 5.79
CA THR A 178 -6.58 -2.11 6.00
C THR A 178 -7.18 -1.57 4.72
N ASN A 179 -6.55 -1.84 3.57
CA ASN A 179 -7.00 -1.45 2.23
C ASN A 179 -7.80 -2.58 1.55
N VAL A 180 -8.10 -3.67 2.26
CA VAL A 180 -8.91 -4.81 1.78
C VAL A 180 -10.27 -4.79 2.48
N LEU A 181 -11.31 -4.38 1.77
CA LEU A 181 -12.69 -4.35 2.28
C LEU A 181 -13.42 -5.62 1.88
N LYS A 182 -13.98 -6.31 2.88
CA LYS A 182 -14.92 -7.42 2.72
C LYS A 182 -16.33 -6.86 2.72
N LEU A 183 -17.05 -7.01 1.62
CA LEU A 183 -18.43 -6.56 1.49
C LEU A 183 -19.40 -7.58 2.09
N SER A 184 -20.59 -7.13 2.45
CA SER A 184 -21.63 -7.99 3.05
C SER A 184 -22.13 -9.12 2.13
N ASN A 185 -21.91 -9.00 0.81
CA ASN A 185 -22.22 -10.02 -0.19
C ASN A 185 -21.08 -11.03 -0.42
N GLY A 186 -19.97 -10.91 0.32
CA GLY A 186 -18.77 -11.74 0.17
C GLY A 186 -17.74 -11.25 -0.85
N ASP A 187 -18.01 -10.18 -1.59
CA ASP A 187 -17.04 -9.57 -2.48
C ASP A 187 -15.93 -8.86 -1.72
N ILE A 188 -14.80 -8.69 -2.40
CA ILE A 188 -13.66 -7.91 -1.92
C ILE A 188 -13.49 -6.67 -2.79
N ARG A 189 -13.25 -5.51 -2.13
CA ARG A 189 -12.81 -4.27 -2.79
C ARG A 189 -11.45 -3.86 -2.24
N LEU A 190 -10.56 -3.45 -3.13
CA LEU A 190 -9.28 -2.86 -2.78
C LEU A 190 -9.41 -1.34 -2.88
N ILE A 191 -9.05 -0.64 -1.82
CA ILE A 191 -9.17 0.82 -1.73
C ILE A 191 -7.80 1.47 -1.61
N ASP A 192 -7.73 2.77 -1.88
CA ASP A 192 -6.54 3.62 -1.67
C ASP A 192 -5.35 3.30 -2.60
N TRP A 193 -5.59 3.44 -3.90
CA TRP A 193 -4.62 3.18 -4.98
C TRP A 193 -3.62 4.31 -5.22
N GLU A 194 -3.41 5.18 -4.25
CA GLU A 194 -2.61 6.41 -4.43
C GLU A 194 -1.11 6.17 -4.68
N TYR A 195 -0.60 4.97 -4.32
CA TYR A 195 0.78 4.53 -4.59
C TYR A 195 0.89 3.52 -5.72
N SER A 196 -0.19 3.23 -6.43
CA SER A 196 -0.19 2.23 -7.50
C SER A 196 0.77 2.56 -8.63
N GLY A 197 1.22 1.53 -9.32
CA GLY A 197 2.12 1.65 -10.48
C GLY A 197 2.59 0.30 -10.99
N MET A 198 3.26 0.32 -12.14
CA MET A 198 3.86 -0.89 -12.69
C MET A 198 5.05 -1.34 -11.84
N ALA A 199 5.04 -2.59 -11.38
CA ALA A 199 6.10 -3.18 -10.55
C ALA A 199 6.10 -4.72 -10.63
N ASP A 200 7.08 -5.33 -9.96
CA ASP A 200 7.08 -6.77 -9.70
C ASP A 200 5.92 -7.14 -8.74
N PRO A 201 5.05 -8.09 -9.09
CA PRO A 201 3.89 -8.47 -8.27
C PRO A 201 4.27 -8.94 -6.85
N MET A 202 5.46 -9.49 -6.63
CA MET A 202 5.92 -9.88 -5.28
C MET A 202 6.08 -8.69 -4.33
N MET A 203 6.16 -7.47 -4.85
CA MET A 203 6.18 -6.26 -4.03
C MET A 203 4.89 -6.13 -3.22
N ASP A 204 3.70 -6.25 -3.84
CA ASP A 204 2.42 -6.16 -3.11
C ASP A 204 2.27 -7.25 -2.06
N VAL A 205 2.64 -8.50 -2.41
CA VAL A 205 2.63 -9.62 -1.44
C VAL A 205 3.51 -9.30 -0.24
N SER A 206 4.72 -8.79 -0.49
CA SER A 206 5.66 -8.40 0.57
C SER A 206 5.13 -7.27 1.44
N MET A 207 4.57 -6.20 0.82
CA MET A 207 4.01 -5.06 1.56
C MET A 207 2.88 -5.50 2.49
N TYR A 208 1.96 -6.36 2.03
CA TYR A 208 0.91 -6.90 2.89
C TYR A 208 1.48 -7.58 4.14
N THR A 209 2.51 -8.38 3.96
CA THR A 209 3.10 -9.17 5.06
C THR A 209 3.82 -8.30 6.09
N ILE A 210 4.56 -7.28 5.66
CA ILE A 210 5.26 -6.37 6.58
C ILE A 210 4.32 -5.41 7.29
N TYR A 211 3.25 -4.93 6.64
CA TYR A 211 2.24 -4.10 7.31
C TYR A 211 1.49 -4.87 8.39
N ALA A 212 1.21 -6.15 8.16
CA ALA A 212 0.62 -7.03 9.15
C ALA A 212 1.62 -7.54 10.21
N GLN A 213 2.91 -7.21 10.07
CA GLN A 213 4.00 -7.65 10.94
C GLN A 213 4.07 -9.18 11.09
N PHE A 214 3.96 -9.89 9.96
CA PHE A 214 4.00 -11.35 9.94
C PHE A 214 5.37 -11.91 10.30
N ASP A 215 5.37 -13.05 10.98
CA ASP A 215 6.55 -13.89 11.07
C ASP A 215 6.81 -14.62 9.74
N LYS A 216 7.98 -15.28 9.65
CA LYS A 216 8.38 -15.99 8.42
C LYS A 216 7.35 -17.05 7.99
N ALA A 217 6.78 -17.80 8.93
CA ALA A 217 5.83 -18.87 8.60
C ALA A 217 4.56 -18.31 7.95
N ARG A 218 4.08 -17.15 8.45
CA ARG A 218 2.90 -16.51 7.89
C ARG A 218 3.20 -15.78 6.57
N ILE A 219 4.41 -15.28 6.39
CA ILE A 219 4.88 -14.75 5.08
C ILE A 219 4.92 -15.88 4.04
N ASP A 220 5.44 -17.04 4.41
CA ASP A 220 5.46 -18.22 3.53
C ASP A 220 4.04 -18.66 3.15
N LEU A 221 3.11 -18.67 4.10
CA LEU A 221 1.71 -19.00 3.85
C LEU A 221 1.05 -17.98 2.89
N ALA A 222 1.33 -16.69 3.07
CA ALA A 222 0.79 -15.65 2.20
C ALA A 222 1.22 -15.84 0.74
N VAL A 223 2.50 -16.12 0.49
CA VAL A 223 2.97 -16.37 -0.88
C VAL A 223 2.44 -17.69 -1.44
N GLU A 224 2.25 -18.74 -0.62
CA GLU A 224 1.61 -19.98 -1.05
C GLU A 224 0.16 -19.73 -1.50
N TYR A 225 -0.60 -18.92 -0.77
CA TYR A 225 -1.96 -18.52 -1.14
C TYR A 225 -1.97 -17.67 -2.42
N TYR A 226 -1.02 -16.73 -2.55
CA TYR A 226 -0.90 -15.92 -3.75
C TYR A 226 -0.58 -16.76 -5.00
N LEU A 227 0.36 -17.70 -4.91
CA LEU A 227 0.77 -18.54 -6.05
C LEU A 227 -0.16 -19.74 -6.28
N GLY A 228 -0.98 -20.14 -5.30
CA GLY A 228 -1.74 -21.40 -5.31
C GLY A 228 -0.86 -22.65 -5.21
N ARG A 229 0.42 -22.50 -4.87
CA ARG A 229 1.44 -23.53 -4.70
C ARG A 229 2.62 -23.02 -3.88
N LYS A 230 3.52 -23.91 -3.50
CA LYS A 230 4.79 -23.47 -2.90
C LYS A 230 5.63 -22.65 -3.88
N PRO A 231 6.30 -21.59 -3.41
CA PRO A 231 7.20 -20.82 -4.24
C PRO A 231 8.41 -21.63 -4.69
N THR A 232 8.92 -21.36 -5.87
CA THR A 232 10.26 -21.78 -6.27
C THR A 232 11.31 -20.99 -5.45
N GLN A 233 12.56 -21.45 -5.47
CA GLN A 233 13.65 -20.74 -4.79
C GLN A 233 13.76 -19.29 -5.30
N GLN A 234 13.67 -19.06 -6.61
CA GLN A 234 13.74 -17.72 -7.19
C GLN A 234 12.56 -16.83 -6.74
N GLU A 235 11.35 -17.36 -6.67
CA GLU A 235 10.17 -16.62 -6.17
C GLU A 235 10.30 -16.29 -4.68
N ALA A 236 10.81 -17.22 -3.87
CA ALA A 236 11.06 -16.98 -2.45
C ALA A 236 12.17 -15.93 -2.24
N VAL A 237 13.26 -15.97 -3.00
CA VAL A 237 14.30 -14.93 -2.98
C VAL A 237 13.70 -13.56 -3.31
N ARG A 238 12.86 -13.45 -4.35
CA ARG A 238 12.17 -12.20 -4.70
C ARG A 238 11.28 -11.70 -3.57
N LEU A 239 10.45 -12.58 -3.00
CA LEU A 239 9.58 -12.23 -1.86
C LEU A 239 10.39 -11.63 -0.72
N TYR A 240 11.40 -12.36 -0.24
CA TYR A 240 12.19 -11.91 0.91
C TYR A 240 13.04 -10.68 0.61
N MET A 241 13.51 -10.51 -0.61
CA MET A 241 14.15 -9.28 -1.06
C MET A 241 13.23 -8.07 -0.91
N TYR A 242 11.96 -8.20 -1.34
CA TYR A 242 10.99 -7.11 -1.19
C TYR A 242 10.56 -6.91 0.27
N VAL A 243 10.48 -7.97 1.08
CA VAL A 243 10.27 -7.85 2.54
C VAL A 243 11.40 -7.03 3.18
N ALA A 244 12.65 -7.30 2.81
CA ALA A 244 13.80 -6.55 3.32
C ALA A 244 13.76 -5.08 2.84
N LEU A 245 13.60 -4.85 1.55
CA LEU A 245 13.56 -3.48 0.98
C LEU A 245 12.38 -2.65 1.53
N GLY A 246 11.19 -3.25 1.62
CA GLY A 246 10.01 -2.63 2.23
C GLY A 246 10.21 -2.33 3.71
N GLY A 247 10.85 -3.25 4.44
CA GLY A 247 11.24 -3.04 5.83
C GLY A 247 12.13 -1.80 5.99
N PHE A 248 13.15 -1.63 5.14
CA PHE A 248 13.99 -0.43 5.18
C PHE A 248 13.20 0.84 4.83
N LEU A 249 12.42 0.81 3.75
CA LEU A 249 11.58 1.93 3.32
C LEU A 249 10.72 2.46 4.47
N TRP A 250 9.94 1.57 5.07
CA TRP A 250 8.98 1.95 6.12
C TRP A 250 9.66 2.25 7.46
N SER A 251 10.85 1.71 7.69
CA SER A 251 11.69 2.13 8.81
C SER A 251 12.13 3.60 8.68
N MET A 252 12.63 4.00 7.51
CA MET A 252 13.05 5.39 7.27
C MET A 252 11.87 6.36 7.29
N TRP A 253 10.74 5.99 6.70
CA TRP A 253 9.51 6.76 6.81
C TRP A 253 9.08 6.96 8.27
N GLY A 254 9.08 5.89 9.07
CA GLY A 254 8.72 5.95 10.47
C GLY A 254 9.68 6.82 11.30
N GLN A 255 11.00 6.73 11.04
CA GLN A 255 12.00 7.62 11.69
C GLN A 255 11.76 9.08 11.33
N TYR A 256 11.48 9.38 10.06
CA TYR A 256 11.13 10.73 9.61
C TYR A 256 9.88 11.26 10.33
N LYS A 257 8.81 10.48 10.38
CA LYS A 257 7.55 10.85 11.05
C LYS A 257 7.73 11.04 12.56
N GLN A 258 8.51 10.19 13.23
CA GLN A 258 8.87 10.35 14.64
C GLN A 258 9.70 11.63 14.87
N GLY A 259 10.61 11.96 13.95
CA GLY A 259 11.36 13.21 13.97
C GLY A 259 10.48 14.46 13.86
N LEU A 260 9.32 14.35 13.21
CA LEU A 260 8.29 15.40 13.15
C LEU A 260 7.33 15.39 14.35
N GLY A 261 7.59 14.58 15.39
CA GLY A 261 6.79 14.53 16.62
C GLY A 261 5.58 13.60 16.56
N GLN A 262 5.45 12.76 15.55
CA GLN A 262 4.39 11.76 15.51
C GLN A 262 4.81 10.49 16.27
N GLU A 263 3.89 9.87 17.00
CA GLU A 263 4.18 8.68 17.78
C GLU A 263 3.90 7.40 16.96
N PHE A 264 4.95 6.62 16.70
CA PHE A 264 4.88 5.32 16.02
C PHE A 264 5.42 4.16 16.89
N GLY A 265 5.72 4.42 18.17
CA GLY A 265 6.24 3.39 19.07
C GLY A 265 7.46 2.66 18.50
N GLU A 266 7.43 1.33 18.52
CA GLU A 266 8.51 0.48 18.03
C GLU A 266 8.45 0.19 16.51
N TYR A 267 7.44 0.70 15.80
CA TYR A 267 7.23 0.41 14.38
C TYR A 267 8.49 0.59 13.51
N PRO A 268 9.24 1.71 13.57
CA PRO A 268 10.44 1.86 12.74
C PRO A 268 11.52 0.82 13.05
N MET A 269 11.62 0.38 14.32
CA MET A 269 12.58 -0.65 14.73
C MET A 269 12.16 -2.04 14.24
N ILE A 270 10.88 -2.36 14.29
CA ILE A 270 10.33 -3.61 13.75
C ILE A 270 10.61 -3.68 12.25
N MET A 271 10.33 -2.60 11.51
CA MET A 271 10.61 -2.51 10.09
C MET A 271 12.10 -2.63 9.76
N TYR A 272 12.96 -2.03 10.57
CA TYR A 272 14.41 -2.15 10.42
C TYR A 272 14.93 -3.58 10.64
N ARG A 273 14.30 -4.33 11.56
CA ARG A 273 14.59 -5.75 11.76
C ARG A 273 14.22 -6.58 10.54
N TYR A 274 13.07 -6.33 9.90
CA TYR A 274 12.70 -6.98 8.64
C TYR A 274 13.81 -6.84 7.61
N MET A 275 14.35 -5.64 7.40
CA MET A 275 15.47 -5.46 6.49
C MET A 275 16.65 -6.36 6.83
N LYS A 276 17.09 -6.38 8.08
CA LYS A 276 18.29 -7.13 8.50
C LYS A 276 18.09 -8.64 8.45
N ASP A 277 16.95 -9.12 8.93
CA ASP A 277 16.66 -10.55 9.02
C ASP A 277 16.43 -11.16 7.63
N TYR A 278 15.65 -10.49 6.79
CA TYR A 278 15.34 -11.01 5.45
C TYR A 278 16.47 -10.79 4.46
N TYR A 279 17.33 -9.78 4.62
CA TYR A 279 18.59 -9.70 3.88
C TYR A 279 19.44 -10.95 4.13
N ARG A 280 19.60 -11.36 5.39
CA ARG A 280 20.36 -12.58 5.73
C ARG A 280 19.77 -13.82 5.08
N ILE A 281 18.44 -13.98 5.12
CA ILE A 281 17.75 -15.10 4.47
C ILE A 281 18.00 -15.11 2.96
N VAL A 282 17.91 -13.95 2.30
CA VAL A 282 18.22 -13.83 0.86
C VAL A 282 19.66 -14.27 0.58
N GLN A 283 20.64 -13.82 1.35
CA GLN A 283 22.04 -14.21 1.18
C GLN A 283 22.24 -15.71 1.35
N GLU A 284 21.65 -16.32 2.38
CA GLU A 284 21.71 -17.76 2.60
C GLU A 284 21.13 -18.58 1.43
N MET A 285 20.02 -18.08 0.83
CA MET A 285 19.37 -18.73 -0.31
C MET A 285 20.16 -18.59 -1.62
N LEU A 286 20.90 -17.50 -1.80
CA LEU A 286 21.75 -17.30 -2.99
C LEU A 286 23.03 -18.14 -2.98
N LEU A 287 23.43 -18.66 -1.81
CA LEU A 287 24.60 -19.53 -1.66
C LEU A 287 24.27 -21.02 -1.87
N GLN A 288 23.00 -21.39 -1.91
CA GLN A 288 22.52 -22.77 -2.16
C GLN A 288 22.30 -23.02 -3.66
#